data_ef2a357a3d15a8c161a5cfa1c2562bc9
#
_entry.id   ef2a357a3d15a8c161a5cfa1c2562bc9
#
_cell.length_a   1.000
_cell.length_b   1.000
_cell.length_c   1.000
_cell.angle_alpha   90.00
_cell.angle_beta   90.00
_cell.angle_gamma   90.00
#
_symmetry.space_group_name_H-M   'P 1'
#
loop_
_entity.id
_entity.type
_entity.pdbx_description
1 polymer ?
#
loop_
_entity_poly.entity_id
_entity_poly.type
_entity_poly.pdbx_seq_one_letter_code
_entity_poly.pdbx_strand_id
1 'polypeptide(L)'
;MIDLHCDTMMQLLDHPDSGDLYRNTWKIDIEKLQKAHSKIQDFALFINMGETNDPYGRYEEMRNLCVSQIHNYGEHIQHVLSYQDVESVYKSGKIGALISIEEGGVLGGDLNKLKQAYQDGVRLITLTWNYPNGLGEPHCGEQHKKLTSKGVEFVEAMQELGIIVDCSHLNDAGTEQLGDILDVPFIASHSNAREVRAHTRNLPDNLIRLIANKGGIIGLNFAQNFLGTSPISRIEDIVKHGLYLIDKGGEDVVALGTDFDGIPPDTEIADMSQMSRLYDAFKEAGLSVEQCEKLFWKNADRLLKEIL
;
A
#
# COMPACT_ATOMS: atom_id res chain seq x y z
N MET A 1 14.07 4.40 0.60
CA MET A 1 12.65 4.68 0.84
C MET A 1 11.87 3.40 1.10
N ILE A 2 10.63 3.51 1.59
CA ILE A 2 9.67 2.41 1.74
C ILE A 2 8.42 2.80 0.97
N ASP A 3 7.95 1.94 0.06
CA ASP A 3 6.74 2.12 -0.71
C ASP A 3 5.72 1.05 -0.33
N LEU A 4 4.50 1.47 -0.01
CA LEU A 4 3.48 0.64 0.62
C LEU A 4 2.51 -0.01 -0.37
N HIS A 5 2.68 0.23 -1.68
CA HIS A 5 1.79 -0.39 -2.68
C HIS A 5 2.33 -0.32 -4.10
N CYS A 6 2.32 -1.48 -4.79
CA CYS A 6 2.47 -1.57 -6.24
C CYS A 6 1.82 -2.87 -6.77
N ASP A 7 1.40 -2.85 -8.05
CA ASP A 7 0.73 -3.98 -8.73
C ASP A 7 1.63 -4.76 -9.69
N THR A 8 2.93 -4.65 -9.51
CA THR A 8 3.92 -5.27 -10.41
C THR A 8 3.72 -6.78 -10.55
N MET A 9 3.28 -7.48 -9.48
CA MET A 9 3.08 -8.94 -9.54
C MET A 9 1.92 -9.32 -10.46
N MET A 10 0.84 -8.53 -10.49
CA MET A 10 -0.25 -8.70 -11.45
C MET A 10 0.27 -8.55 -12.89
N GLN A 11 1.05 -7.50 -13.14
CA GLN A 11 1.60 -7.23 -14.47
C GLN A 11 2.54 -8.35 -14.95
N LEU A 12 3.40 -8.87 -14.07
CA LEU A 12 4.30 -9.98 -14.41
C LEU A 12 3.55 -11.28 -14.67
N LEU A 13 2.45 -11.52 -13.96
CA LEU A 13 1.61 -12.71 -14.16
C LEU A 13 0.84 -12.64 -15.48
N ASP A 14 0.27 -11.46 -15.81
CA ASP A 14 -0.55 -11.28 -17.01
C ASP A 14 0.28 -11.08 -18.28
N HIS A 15 1.51 -10.61 -18.14
CA HIS A 15 2.42 -10.27 -19.24
C HIS A 15 3.80 -10.92 -19.05
N PRO A 16 3.91 -12.26 -19.10
CA PRO A 16 5.15 -12.99 -18.80
C PRO A 16 6.31 -12.61 -19.74
N ASP A 17 6.02 -12.10 -20.93
CA ASP A 17 7.02 -11.63 -21.90
C ASP A 17 7.59 -10.23 -21.54
N SER A 18 7.07 -9.56 -20.51
CA SER A 18 7.51 -8.21 -20.11
C SER A 18 8.81 -8.23 -19.28
N GLY A 19 9.33 -9.39 -18.92
CA GLY A 19 10.48 -9.58 -18.05
C GLY A 19 10.13 -10.28 -16.74
N ASP A 20 10.92 -10.03 -15.70
CA ASP A 20 10.75 -10.64 -14.37
C ASP A 20 10.98 -9.59 -13.26
N LEU A 21 11.05 -10.02 -12.01
CA LEU A 21 11.23 -9.08 -10.89
C LEU A 21 12.64 -8.43 -10.91
N TYR A 22 13.64 -9.04 -11.54
CA TYR A 22 14.97 -8.42 -11.62
C TYR A 22 14.99 -7.26 -12.61
N ARG A 23 14.42 -7.46 -13.81
CA ARG A 23 14.29 -6.46 -14.86
C ARG A 23 13.04 -6.68 -15.70
N ASN A 24 12.21 -5.67 -15.82
CA ASN A 24 11.00 -5.68 -16.62
C ASN A 24 10.72 -4.32 -17.28
N THR A 25 9.65 -4.28 -18.09
CA THR A 25 9.23 -3.04 -18.78
C THR A 25 8.28 -2.17 -17.94
N TRP A 26 7.90 -2.61 -16.74
CA TRP A 26 7.02 -1.94 -15.81
C TRP A 26 7.78 -0.90 -14.95
N LYS A 27 7.06 -0.23 -14.04
CA LYS A 27 7.64 0.86 -13.24
C LYS A 27 8.51 0.37 -12.08
N ILE A 28 8.32 -0.88 -11.64
CA ILE A 28 9.07 -1.48 -10.52
C ILE A 28 9.76 -2.76 -10.94
N ASP A 29 11.05 -2.81 -10.67
CA ASP A 29 11.90 -4.00 -10.69
C ASP A 29 13.11 -3.78 -9.75
N ILE A 30 13.87 -4.85 -9.49
CA ILE A 30 15.02 -4.79 -8.58
C ILE A 30 16.04 -3.74 -9.01
N GLU A 31 16.36 -3.61 -10.30
CA GLU A 31 17.32 -2.61 -10.79
C GLU A 31 16.83 -1.18 -10.53
N LYS A 32 15.54 -0.90 -10.73
CA LYS A 32 14.93 0.41 -10.46
C LYS A 32 14.88 0.70 -8.96
N LEU A 33 14.50 -0.29 -8.15
CA LEU A 33 14.49 -0.19 -6.68
C LEU A 33 15.90 0.08 -6.12
N GLN A 34 16.94 -0.58 -6.66
CA GLN A 34 18.33 -0.31 -6.28
C GLN A 34 18.76 1.11 -6.61
N LYS A 35 18.43 1.60 -7.82
CA LYS A 35 18.73 2.99 -8.22
C LYS A 35 18.01 4.02 -7.34
N ALA A 36 16.83 3.70 -6.85
CA ALA A 36 16.05 4.52 -5.94
C ALA A 36 16.52 4.43 -4.48
N HIS A 37 17.51 3.61 -4.16
CA HIS A 37 17.89 3.27 -2.79
C HIS A 37 16.69 2.81 -1.94
N SER A 38 15.82 2.00 -2.55
CA SER A 38 14.65 1.47 -1.86
C SER A 38 15.08 0.52 -0.75
N LYS A 39 14.44 0.65 0.42
CA LYS A 39 14.66 -0.23 1.57
C LYS A 39 13.67 -1.37 1.55
N ILE A 40 12.38 -1.04 1.37
CA ILE A 40 11.29 -2.01 1.35
C ILE A 40 10.30 -1.60 0.24
N GLN A 41 9.79 -2.60 -0.47
CA GLN A 41 8.68 -2.49 -1.41
C GLN A 41 7.58 -3.45 -1.00
N ASP A 42 6.35 -2.96 -0.89
CA ASP A 42 5.17 -3.82 -0.80
C ASP A 42 4.72 -4.22 -2.21
N PHE A 43 4.53 -5.51 -2.41
CA PHE A 43 4.01 -6.10 -3.63
C PHE A 43 2.58 -6.57 -3.38
N ALA A 44 1.62 -5.82 -3.87
CA ALA A 44 0.22 -6.18 -3.76
C ALA A 44 -0.12 -7.35 -4.70
N LEU A 45 -0.83 -8.30 -4.15
CA LEU A 45 -1.50 -9.35 -4.90
C LEU A 45 -2.91 -8.85 -5.18
N PHE A 46 -3.08 -8.13 -6.30
CA PHE A 46 -4.36 -7.54 -6.70
C PHE A 46 -5.23 -8.55 -7.42
N ILE A 47 -6.47 -8.69 -6.97
CA ILE A 47 -7.45 -9.58 -7.57
C ILE A 47 -8.74 -8.80 -7.88
N ASN A 48 -9.01 -8.56 -9.17
CA ASN A 48 -10.31 -8.06 -9.59
C ASN A 48 -11.35 -9.19 -9.55
N MET A 49 -12.10 -9.25 -8.46
CA MET A 49 -13.11 -10.29 -8.24
C MET A 49 -14.24 -10.28 -9.28
N GLY A 50 -14.44 -9.16 -9.99
CA GLY A 50 -15.43 -9.06 -11.08
C GLY A 50 -14.96 -9.66 -12.41
N GLU A 51 -13.66 -9.93 -12.57
CA GLU A 51 -13.06 -10.39 -13.83
C GLU A 51 -12.59 -11.84 -13.81
N THR A 52 -12.66 -12.52 -12.66
CA THR A 52 -12.26 -13.93 -12.54
C THR A 52 -13.35 -14.79 -11.94
N ASN A 53 -13.47 -16.02 -12.46
CA ASN A 53 -14.39 -17.04 -11.93
C ASN A 53 -13.78 -17.79 -10.72
N ASP A 54 -12.47 -17.68 -10.49
CA ASP A 54 -11.76 -18.29 -9.38
C ASP A 54 -10.81 -17.26 -8.73
N PRO A 55 -11.35 -16.33 -7.92
CA PRO A 55 -10.52 -15.30 -7.28
C PRO A 55 -9.45 -15.87 -6.35
N TYR A 56 -9.77 -16.94 -5.62
CA TYR A 56 -8.82 -17.55 -4.70
C TYR A 56 -7.68 -18.27 -5.42
N GLY A 57 -7.99 -19.03 -6.49
CA GLY A 57 -6.97 -19.63 -7.34
C GLY A 57 -6.06 -18.58 -7.99
N ARG A 58 -6.63 -17.43 -8.43
CA ARG A 58 -5.85 -16.30 -8.95
C ARG A 58 -4.88 -15.72 -7.89
N TYR A 59 -5.35 -15.57 -6.64
CA TYR A 59 -4.51 -15.18 -5.52
C TYR A 59 -3.35 -16.16 -5.32
N GLU A 60 -3.63 -17.47 -5.26
CA GLU A 60 -2.59 -18.49 -5.06
C GLU A 60 -1.56 -18.48 -6.19
N GLU A 61 -1.99 -18.30 -7.43
CA GLU A 61 -1.12 -18.21 -8.60
C GLU A 61 -0.17 -17.01 -8.51
N MET A 62 -0.70 -15.82 -8.21
CA MET A 62 0.09 -14.60 -8.07
C MET A 62 1.03 -14.66 -6.86
N ARG A 63 0.56 -15.20 -5.71
CA ARG A 63 1.38 -15.44 -4.54
C ARG A 63 2.56 -16.37 -4.86
N ASN A 64 2.30 -17.49 -5.57
CA ASN A 64 3.35 -18.43 -5.96
C ASN A 64 4.39 -17.78 -6.87
N LEU A 65 3.94 -16.94 -7.82
CA LEU A 65 4.84 -16.14 -8.65
C LEU A 65 5.69 -15.21 -7.78
N CYS A 66 5.07 -14.41 -6.92
CA CYS A 66 5.76 -13.44 -6.06
C CYS A 66 6.84 -14.12 -5.19
N VAL A 67 6.47 -15.17 -4.48
CA VAL A 67 7.40 -15.91 -3.61
C VAL A 67 8.54 -16.53 -4.42
N SER A 68 8.25 -17.09 -5.61
CA SER A 68 9.29 -17.68 -6.47
C SER A 68 10.26 -16.62 -6.99
N GLN A 69 9.77 -15.45 -7.38
CA GLN A 69 10.59 -14.32 -7.84
C GLN A 69 11.50 -13.80 -6.72
N ILE A 70 10.98 -13.61 -5.51
CA ILE A 70 11.77 -13.20 -4.34
C ILE A 70 12.85 -14.25 -4.03
N HIS A 71 12.50 -15.53 -4.09
CA HIS A 71 13.47 -16.63 -3.86
C HIS A 71 14.58 -16.66 -4.92
N ASN A 72 14.22 -16.54 -6.20
CA ASN A 72 15.16 -16.60 -7.32
C ASN A 72 16.20 -15.46 -7.27
N TYR A 73 15.80 -14.30 -6.75
CA TYR A 73 16.67 -13.13 -6.63
C TYR A 73 17.08 -12.81 -5.20
N GLY A 74 17.18 -13.83 -4.34
CA GLY A 74 17.52 -13.74 -2.92
C GLY A 74 18.86 -13.05 -2.60
N GLU A 75 19.76 -12.88 -3.58
CA GLU A 75 20.96 -12.05 -3.46
C GLU A 75 20.65 -10.54 -3.39
N HIS A 76 19.50 -10.09 -3.92
CA HIS A 76 19.12 -8.70 -4.06
C HIS A 76 17.91 -8.30 -3.21
N ILE A 77 16.99 -9.24 -2.99
CA ILE A 77 15.71 -9.00 -2.32
C ILE A 77 15.46 -10.08 -1.26
N GLN A 78 14.81 -9.71 -0.16
CA GLN A 78 14.49 -10.61 0.95
C GLN A 78 13.04 -10.45 1.35
N HIS A 79 12.32 -11.55 1.52
CA HIS A 79 10.95 -11.53 2.07
C HIS A 79 10.96 -11.02 3.52
N VAL A 80 10.10 -10.08 3.85
CA VAL A 80 9.94 -9.50 5.18
C VAL A 80 8.72 -10.13 5.84
N LEU A 81 8.95 -10.90 6.90
CA LEU A 81 7.93 -11.60 7.68
C LEU A 81 7.82 -11.07 9.11
N SER A 82 8.85 -10.35 9.57
CA SER A 82 8.97 -9.80 10.91
C SER A 82 9.84 -8.55 10.90
N TYR A 83 9.83 -7.76 11.97
CA TYR A 83 10.73 -6.61 12.07
C TYR A 83 12.21 -7.02 12.14
N GLN A 84 12.53 -8.24 12.57
CA GLN A 84 13.91 -8.77 12.50
C GLN A 84 14.39 -8.91 11.05
N ASP A 85 13.48 -9.25 10.12
CA ASP A 85 13.81 -9.29 8.69
C ASP A 85 14.06 -7.87 8.14
N VAL A 86 13.30 -6.86 8.59
CA VAL A 86 13.56 -5.44 8.28
C VAL A 86 14.96 -5.04 8.71
N GLU A 87 15.35 -5.36 9.94
CA GLU A 87 16.72 -5.09 10.43
C GLU A 87 17.79 -5.83 9.62
N SER A 88 17.50 -7.08 9.20
CA SER A 88 18.38 -7.88 8.35
C SER A 88 18.59 -7.22 6.99
N VAL A 89 17.49 -6.76 6.37
CA VAL A 89 17.50 -6.01 5.12
C VAL A 89 18.39 -4.76 5.23
N TYR A 90 18.24 -3.98 6.29
CA TYR A 90 19.07 -2.77 6.49
C TYR A 90 20.56 -3.10 6.66
N LYS A 91 20.89 -4.19 7.33
CA LYS A 91 22.28 -4.63 7.54
C LYS A 91 22.91 -5.22 6.28
N SER A 92 22.13 -5.95 5.48
CA SER A 92 22.62 -6.61 4.26
C SER A 92 22.68 -5.70 3.04
N GLY A 93 21.92 -4.58 3.06
CA GLY A 93 21.75 -3.71 1.89
C GLY A 93 20.86 -4.28 0.79
N LYS A 94 20.16 -5.39 1.06
CA LYS A 94 19.13 -5.94 0.18
C LYS A 94 17.88 -5.07 0.20
N ILE A 95 16.95 -5.34 -0.70
CA ILE A 95 15.60 -4.76 -0.69
C ILE A 95 14.69 -5.69 0.11
N GLY A 96 13.87 -5.17 1.02
CA GLY A 96 12.81 -5.93 1.66
C GLY A 96 11.59 -6.02 0.76
N ALA A 97 11.01 -7.21 0.64
CA ALA A 97 9.73 -7.43 -0.01
C ALA A 97 8.66 -7.71 1.04
N LEU A 98 7.68 -6.82 1.19
CA LEU A 98 6.41 -7.13 1.82
C LEU A 98 5.48 -7.74 0.79
N ILE A 99 4.55 -8.58 1.22
CA ILE A 99 3.48 -9.11 0.38
C ILE A 99 2.15 -8.70 1.01
N SER A 100 1.31 -8.05 0.21
CA SER A 100 -0.05 -7.69 0.59
C SER A 100 -1.09 -8.37 -0.29
N ILE A 101 -2.34 -8.39 0.18
CA ILE A 101 -3.51 -8.76 -0.62
C ILE A 101 -4.30 -7.49 -0.88
N GLU A 102 -4.51 -7.13 -2.13
CA GLU A 102 -5.52 -6.17 -2.52
C GLU A 102 -6.69 -6.90 -3.18
N GLU A 103 -7.68 -6.91 -2.61
CA GLU A 103 -9.05 -7.27 -2.34
C GLU A 103 -9.12 -8.41 -1.30
N GLY A 104 -9.22 -8.04 -0.02
CA GLY A 104 -9.33 -8.97 1.10
C GLY A 104 -10.54 -9.91 1.02
N GLY A 105 -11.57 -9.53 0.28
CA GLY A 105 -12.74 -10.36 0.00
C GLY A 105 -12.40 -11.68 -0.71
N VAL A 106 -11.24 -11.79 -1.35
CA VAL A 106 -10.77 -13.04 -1.98
C VAL A 106 -10.65 -14.19 -0.97
N LEU A 107 -10.40 -13.88 0.30
CA LEU A 107 -10.36 -14.87 1.38
C LEU A 107 -11.77 -15.25 1.89
N GLY A 108 -12.84 -14.60 1.41
CA GLY A 108 -14.23 -14.89 1.71
C GLY A 108 -14.64 -14.67 3.19
N GLY A 109 -13.80 -13.95 3.96
CA GLY A 109 -13.94 -13.82 5.40
C GLY A 109 -13.73 -15.14 6.15
N ASP A 110 -12.99 -16.09 5.58
CA ASP A 110 -12.63 -17.35 6.18
C ASP A 110 -11.33 -17.19 6.99
N LEU A 111 -11.43 -17.33 8.31
CA LEU A 111 -10.30 -17.17 9.22
C LEU A 111 -9.19 -18.25 9.03
N ASN A 112 -9.53 -19.41 8.46
CA ASN A 112 -8.51 -20.42 8.14
C ASN A 112 -7.70 -19.98 6.91
N LYS A 113 -8.37 -19.39 5.90
CA LYS A 113 -7.67 -18.79 4.75
C LYS A 113 -6.83 -17.58 5.17
N LEU A 114 -7.31 -16.77 6.12
CA LEU A 114 -6.53 -15.68 6.70
C LEU A 114 -5.25 -16.19 7.38
N LYS A 115 -5.36 -17.22 8.22
CA LYS A 115 -4.20 -17.86 8.85
C LYS A 115 -3.24 -18.45 7.81
N GLN A 116 -3.78 -19.06 6.75
CA GLN A 116 -2.95 -19.58 5.66
C GLN A 116 -2.20 -18.44 4.94
N ALA A 117 -2.88 -17.33 4.61
CA ALA A 117 -2.25 -16.16 4.00
C ALA A 117 -1.10 -15.59 4.88
N TYR A 118 -1.32 -15.53 6.21
CA TYR A 118 -0.25 -15.16 7.14
C TYR A 118 0.95 -16.13 7.11
N GLN A 119 0.69 -17.43 7.08
CA GLN A 119 1.73 -18.46 6.97
C GLN A 119 2.47 -18.40 5.63
N ASP A 120 1.77 -18.02 4.57
CA ASP A 120 2.31 -17.79 3.24
C ASP A 120 3.14 -16.50 3.13
N GLY A 121 3.14 -15.68 4.19
CA GLY A 121 3.99 -14.49 4.30
C GLY A 121 3.29 -13.17 4.01
N VAL A 122 1.97 -13.15 3.85
CA VAL A 122 1.19 -11.90 3.75
C VAL A 122 1.26 -11.15 5.08
N ARG A 123 1.51 -9.84 5.02
CA ARG A 123 1.61 -8.97 6.21
C ARG A 123 0.75 -7.72 6.14
N LEU A 124 0.06 -7.49 5.04
CA LEU A 124 -0.86 -6.38 4.85
C LEU A 124 -2.07 -6.85 4.04
N ILE A 125 -3.28 -6.41 4.38
CA ILE A 125 -4.49 -6.72 3.60
C ILE A 125 -5.36 -5.47 3.48
N THR A 126 -5.63 -5.06 2.23
CA THR A 126 -6.63 -4.06 1.88
C THR A 126 -8.01 -4.72 1.90
N LEU A 127 -8.91 -4.21 2.74
CA LEU A 127 -10.17 -4.91 3.04
C LEU A 127 -11.12 -5.01 1.85
N THR A 128 -11.19 -3.97 1.02
CA THR A 128 -12.05 -3.92 -0.18
C THR A 128 -11.29 -3.27 -1.32
N TRP A 129 -11.57 -3.66 -2.54
CA TRP A 129 -11.26 -2.85 -3.72
C TRP A 129 -12.49 -2.00 -4.10
N ASN A 130 -12.94 -2.02 -5.36
CA ASN A 130 -14.00 -1.15 -5.85
C ASN A 130 -15.39 -1.81 -5.87
N TYR A 131 -15.54 -2.99 -5.28
CA TYR A 131 -16.82 -3.71 -5.16
C TYR A 131 -17.14 -4.04 -3.71
N PRO A 132 -18.44 -4.03 -3.33
CA PRO A 132 -18.85 -4.59 -2.05
C PRO A 132 -18.44 -6.06 -1.96
N ASN A 133 -17.91 -6.44 -0.80
CA ASN A 133 -17.54 -7.83 -0.53
C ASN A 133 -18.09 -8.30 0.83
N GLY A 134 -17.73 -9.51 1.25
CA GLY A 134 -18.18 -10.07 2.52
C GLY A 134 -17.65 -9.35 3.77
N LEU A 135 -16.69 -8.41 3.63
CA LEU A 135 -16.06 -7.69 4.74
C LEU A 135 -16.65 -6.28 4.91
N GLY A 136 -16.91 -5.58 3.81
CA GLY A 136 -17.36 -4.19 3.87
C GLY A 136 -17.77 -3.60 2.51
N GLU A 137 -17.97 -2.29 2.51
CA GLU A 137 -18.34 -1.48 1.35
C GLU A 137 -17.14 -0.64 0.86
N PRO A 138 -16.91 -0.54 -0.45
CA PRO A 138 -15.84 0.28 -0.99
C PRO A 138 -16.19 1.77 -0.96
N HIS A 139 -15.20 2.62 -1.20
CA HIS A 139 -15.35 4.09 -1.28
C HIS A 139 -16.43 4.57 -2.25
N CYS A 140 -16.76 3.78 -3.28
CA CYS A 140 -17.80 4.10 -4.28
C CYS A 140 -19.14 3.41 -3.98
N GLY A 141 -19.23 2.61 -2.92
CA GLY A 141 -20.44 1.92 -2.47
C GLY A 141 -21.29 2.76 -1.52
N GLU A 142 -22.06 2.11 -0.63
CA GLU A 142 -22.94 2.76 0.33
C GLU A 142 -22.15 3.37 1.49
N GLN A 143 -22.01 4.72 1.48
CA GLN A 143 -21.09 5.45 2.36
C GLN A 143 -21.42 5.36 3.86
N HIS A 144 -22.66 5.02 4.22
CA HIS A 144 -23.12 4.92 5.63
C HIS A 144 -23.01 3.51 6.21
N LYS A 145 -22.74 2.51 5.39
CA LYS A 145 -22.58 1.14 5.86
C LYS A 145 -21.21 0.95 6.49
N LYS A 146 -21.24 0.35 7.65
CA LYS A 146 -20.04 -0.12 8.37
C LYS A 146 -19.59 -1.48 7.84
N LEU A 147 -18.49 -1.99 8.39
CA LEU A 147 -18.05 -3.37 8.16
C LEU A 147 -19.19 -4.35 8.49
N THR A 148 -19.24 -5.47 7.79
CA THR A 148 -20.14 -6.57 8.15
C THR A 148 -19.68 -7.21 9.46
N SER A 149 -20.55 -8.00 10.10
CA SER A 149 -20.12 -8.75 11.32
C SER A 149 -18.92 -9.65 11.01
N LYS A 150 -18.88 -10.24 9.80
CA LYS A 150 -17.75 -11.05 9.33
C LYS A 150 -16.51 -10.20 9.10
N GLY A 151 -16.68 -8.95 8.59
CA GLY A 151 -15.59 -7.99 8.44
C GLY A 151 -14.96 -7.59 9.77
N VAL A 152 -15.78 -7.40 10.82
CA VAL A 152 -15.30 -7.13 12.18
C VAL A 152 -14.46 -8.30 12.71
N GLU A 153 -15.00 -9.54 12.68
CA GLU A 153 -14.28 -10.74 13.11
C GLU A 153 -12.96 -10.93 12.32
N PHE A 154 -12.97 -10.60 11.04
CA PHE A 154 -11.81 -10.72 10.19
C PHE A 154 -10.71 -9.70 10.56
N VAL A 155 -11.09 -8.44 10.82
CA VAL A 155 -10.18 -7.36 11.23
C VAL A 155 -9.59 -7.65 12.64
N GLU A 156 -10.40 -8.14 13.57
CA GLU A 156 -9.93 -8.57 14.90
C GLU A 156 -8.89 -9.70 14.77
N ALA A 157 -9.16 -10.69 13.91
CA ALA A 157 -8.20 -11.77 13.65
C ALA A 157 -6.92 -11.31 12.92
N MET A 158 -7.00 -10.29 12.05
CA MET A 158 -5.82 -9.66 11.46
C MET A 158 -4.92 -9.03 12.53
N GLN A 159 -5.51 -8.27 13.46
CA GLN A 159 -4.78 -7.67 14.57
C GLN A 159 -4.09 -8.74 15.45
N GLU A 160 -4.78 -9.83 15.79
CA GLU A 160 -4.20 -10.93 16.58
C GLU A 160 -3.02 -11.62 15.87
N LEU A 161 -3.04 -11.68 14.55
CA LEU A 161 -1.98 -12.28 13.74
C LEU A 161 -0.80 -11.33 13.46
N GLY A 162 -0.96 -10.02 13.70
CA GLY A 162 0.03 -9.03 13.28
C GLY A 162 0.00 -8.76 11.76
N ILE A 163 -1.18 -8.83 11.15
CA ILE A 163 -1.41 -8.40 9.77
C ILE A 163 -1.86 -6.94 9.79
N ILE A 164 -1.19 -6.08 9.03
CA ILE A 164 -1.52 -4.66 8.90
C ILE A 164 -2.88 -4.53 8.20
N VAL A 165 -3.82 -3.80 8.82
CA VAL A 165 -5.12 -3.50 8.23
C VAL A 165 -5.01 -2.26 7.36
N ASP A 166 -5.37 -2.38 6.08
CA ASP A 166 -5.39 -1.28 5.13
C ASP A 166 -6.82 -0.87 4.77
N CYS A 167 -7.13 0.41 4.99
CA CYS A 167 -8.41 1.02 4.67
C CYS A 167 -8.45 1.70 3.28
N SER A 168 -7.39 1.60 2.49
CA SER A 168 -7.44 2.04 1.09
C SER A 168 -8.63 1.36 0.39
N HIS A 169 -9.36 2.11 -0.44
CA HIS A 169 -10.61 1.67 -1.07
C HIS A 169 -11.82 1.46 -0.15
N LEU A 170 -11.68 1.40 1.17
CA LEU A 170 -12.82 1.28 2.07
C LEU A 170 -13.64 2.59 2.12
N ASN A 171 -14.93 2.50 2.37
CA ASN A 171 -15.77 3.67 2.56
C ASN A 171 -15.49 4.39 3.89
N ASP A 172 -16.00 5.61 4.04
CA ASP A 172 -15.72 6.44 5.22
C ASP A 172 -16.24 5.80 6.52
N ALA A 173 -17.46 5.26 6.52
CA ALA A 173 -18.03 4.64 7.73
C ALA A 173 -17.31 3.36 8.17
N GLY A 174 -16.82 2.56 7.23
CA GLY A 174 -15.97 1.41 7.52
C GLY A 174 -14.63 1.83 8.12
N THR A 175 -14.01 2.88 7.54
CA THR A 175 -12.74 3.41 8.03
C THR A 175 -12.88 4.03 9.44
N GLU A 176 -13.98 4.75 9.72
CA GLU A 176 -14.27 5.24 11.07
C GLU A 176 -14.39 4.08 12.07
N GLN A 177 -15.06 3.00 11.68
CA GLN A 177 -15.25 1.85 12.54
C GLN A 177 -13.93 1.10 12.85
N LEU A 178 -12.94 1.08 11.94
CA LEU A 178 -11.60 0.54 12.24
C LEU A 178 -10.97 1.25 13.43
N GLY A 179 -11.16 2.57 13.54
CA GLY A 179 -10.71 3.33 14.70
C GLY A 179 -11.35 2.91 16.02
N ASP A 180 -12.57 2.38 16.01
CA ASP A 180 -13.27 1.87 17.19
C ASP A 180 -12.84 0.42 17.56
N ILE A 181 -12.51 -0.40 16.55
CA ILE A 181 -12.24 -1.83 16.72
C ILE A 181 -10.76 -2.08 17.06
N LEU A 182 -9.83 -1.39 16.35
CA LEU A 182 -8.41 -1.70 16.44
C LEU A 182 -7.75 -1.01 17.64
N ASP A 183 -6.96 -1.77 18.38
CA ASP A 183 -6.06 -1.27 19.44
C ASP A 183 -4.66 -0.94 18.89
N VAL A 184 -4.34 -1.40 17.68
CA VAL A 184 -3.08 -1.16 16.96
C VAL A 184 -3.29 -0.17 15.82
N PRO A 185 -2.22 0.44 15.29
CA PRO A 185 -2.30 1.28 14.10
C PRO A 185 -2.88 0.54 12.90
N PHE A 186 -3.64 1.26 12.06
CA PHE A 186 -4.04 0.83 10.72
C PHE A 186 -3.65 1.88 9.69
N ILE A 187 -3.64 1.54 8.42
CA ILE A 187 -3.10 2.42 7.38
C ILE A 187 -4.10 2.66 6.24
N ALA A 188 -3.81 3.69 5.46
CA ALA A 188 -4.23 3.79 4.08
C ALA A 188 -2.97 3.64 3.21
N SER A 189 -2.72 2.46 2.67
CA SER A 189 -1.47 2.15 1.96
C SER A 189 -1.22 3.06 0.77
N HIS A 190 -2.30 3.50 0.07
CA HIS A 190 -2.24 4.34 -1.12
C HIS A 190 -3.48 5.25 -1.24
N SER A 191 -3.48 6.39 -0.54
CA SER A 191 -4.61 7.35 -0.50
C SER A 191 -4.13 8.80 -0.41
N ASN A 192 -5.01 9.73 -0.80
CA ASN A 192 -4.73 11.17 -0.84
C ASN A 192 -5.75 11.97 -0.02
N ALA A 193 -5.67 13.31 -0.04
CA ALA A 193 -6.56 14.20 0.70
C ALA A 193 -7.77 14.65 -0.15
N ARG A 194 -9.00 14.46 0.35
CA ARG A 194 -10.25 14.80 -0.34
C ARG A 194 -10.45 16.29 -0.53
N GLU A 195 -10.01 17.10 0.41
CA GLU A 195 -10.11 18.57 0.31
C GLU A 195 -9.19 19.15 -0.77
N VAL A 196 -8.10 18.46 -1.14
CA VAL A 196 -7.22 18.85 -2.25
C VAL A 196 -7.84 18.44 -3.59
N ARG A 197 -8.37 17.23 -3.66
CA ARG A 197 -9.09 16.71 -4.83
C ARG A 197 -10.35 15.98 -4.38
N ALA A 198 -11.51 16.55 -4.67
CA ALA A 198 -12.81 15.96 -4.34
C ALA A 198 -13.03 14.65 -5.11
N HIS A 199 -12.67 13.54 -4.46
CA HIS A 199 -12.87 12.19 -4.94
C HIS A 199 -13.12 11.26 -3.74
N THR A 200 -14.04 10.32 -3.85
CA THR A 200 -14.42 9.42 -2.74
C THR A 200 -13.27 8.49 -2.32
N ARG A 201 -12.31 8.21 -3.22
CA ARG A 201 -11.09 7.44 -2.94
C ARG A 201 -10.10 8.16 -2.03
N ASN A 202 -10.21 9.50 -1.94
CA ASN A 202 -9.39 10.34 -1.08
C ASN A 202 -10.04 10.48 0.31
N LEU A 203 -9.21 10.62 1.34
CA LEU A 203 -9.61 10.68 2.74
C LEU A 203 -10.07 12.09 3.13
N PRO A 204 -11.22 12.24 3.82
CA PRO A 204 -11.61 13.49 4.44
C PRO A 204 -10.77 13.78 5.68
N ASP A 205 -10.76 15.03 6.12
CA ASP A 205 -9.94 15.53 7.25
C ASP A 205 -10.12 14.75 8.55
N ASN A 206 -11.35 14.30 8.87
CA ASN A 206 -11.62 13.53 10.08
C ASN A 206 -10.93 12.16 10.04
N LEU A 207 -10.88 11.50 8.88
CA LEU A 207 -10.22 10.20 8.72
C LEU A 207 -8.70 10.34 8.68
N ILE A 208 -8.17 11.42 8.08
CA ILE A 208 -6.73 11.72 8.15
C ILE A 208 -6.29 11.84 9.63
N ARG A 209 -7.06 12.62 10.42
CA ARG A 209 -6.78 12.76 11.87
C ARG A 209 -6.97 11.47 12.65
N LEU A 210 -7.97 10.66 12.30
CA LEU A 210 -8.22 9.37 12.93
C LEU A 210 -7.03 8.43 12.74
N ILE A 211 -6.55 8.26 11.50
CA ILE A 211 -5.39 7.43 11.17
C ILE A 211 -4.15 7.94 11.92
N ALA A 212 -3.90 9.26 11.91
CA ALA A 212 -2.78 9.86 12.61
C ALA A 212 -2.84 9.62 14.13
N ASN A 213 -4.01 9.82 14.75
CA ASN A 213 -4.22 9.64 16.19
C ASN A 213 -4.06 8.17 16.64
N LYS A 214 -4.30 7.22 15.73
CA LYS A 214 -4.08 5.79 15.94
C LYS A 214 -2.62 5.37 15.69
N GLY A 215 -1.72 6.31 15.37
CA GLY A 215 -0.33 6.00 15.03
C GLY A 215 -0.15 5.44 13.61
N GLY A 216 -1.22 5.42 12.81
CA GLY A 216 -1.20 4.94 11.44
C GLY A 216 -0.50 5.87 10.46
N ILE A 217 -0.45 5.44 9.20
CA ILE A 217 0.17 6.20 8.10
C ILE A 217 -0.72 6.18 6.85
N ILE A 218 -0.48 7.17 5.98
CA ILE A 218 -1.17 7.35 4.71
C ILE A 218 -0.11 7.42 3.60
N GLY A 219 -0.08 6.41 2.73
CA GLY A 219 0.76 6.37 1.55
C GLY A 219 0.20 7.25 0.44
N LEU A 220 1.01 8.16 -0.11
CA LEU A 220 0.64 9.01 -1.23
C LEU A 220 0.43 8.19 -2.49
N ASN A 221 -0.79 8.20 -3.02
CA ASN A 221 -1.18 7.56 -4.26
C ASN A 221 -0.86 8.45 -5.46
N PHE A 222 -0.29 7.88 -6.53
CA PHE A 222 0.13 8.64 -7.72
C PHE A 222 -0.88 8.61 -8.87
N ALA A 223 -2.07 8.04 -8.68
CA ALA A 223 -3.11 8.06 -9.70
C ALA A 223 -3.59 9.49 -9.98
N GLN A 224 -3.46 9.95 -11.22
CA GLN A 224 -3.78 11.32 -11.64
C GLN A 224 -5.23 11.73 -11.28
N ASN A 225 -6.18 10.79 -11.32
CA ASN A 225 -7.58 11.05 -11.02
C ASN A 225 -7.81 11.46 -9.55
N PHE A 226 -6.93 11.03 -8.65
CA PHE A 226 -6.99 11.31 -7.21
C PHE A 226 -6.12 12.49 -6.81
N LEU A 227 -5.21 12.93 -7.69
CA LEU A 227 -4.29 14.04 -7.45
C LEU A 227 -4.86 15.39 -7.88
N GLY A 228 -5.39 15.50 -9.09
CA GLY A 228 -5.79 16.78 -9.65
C GLY A 228 -6.69 16.66 -10.88
N THR A 229 -6.60 17.67 -11.74
CA THR A 229 -7.34 17.73 -13.01
C THR A 229 -6.43 17.51 -14.22
N SER A 230 -5.13 17.31 -14.00
CA SER A 230 -4.15 17.01 -15.05
C SER A 230 -4.45 15.64 -15.66
N PRO A 231 -4.24 15.44 -16.96
CA PRO A 231 -4.37 14.13 -17.59
C PRO A 231 -3.23 13.18 -17.23
N ILE A 232 -2.19 13.67 -16.57
CA ILE A 232 -1.04 12.89 -16.11
C ILE A 232 -0.83 13.10 -14.61
N SER A 233 -0.19 12.15 -13.94
CA SER A 233 0.27 12.28 -12.56
C SER A 233 1.44 13.28 -12.50
N ARG A 234 1.29 14.37 -11.75
CA ARG A 234 2.29 15.44 -11.64
C ARG A 234 2.94 15.46 -10.26
N ILE A 235 4.23 15.72 -10.24
CA ILE A 235 5.00 15.86 -8.99
C ILE A 235 4.40 16.97 -8.11
N GLU A 236 4.04 18.12 -8.69
CA GLU A 236 3.45 19.23 -7.93
C GLU A 236 2.13 18.86 -7.24
N ASP A 237 1.29 18.02 -7.88
CA ASP A 237 0.04 17.57 -7.30
C ASP A 237 0.29 16.58 -6.15
N ILE A 238 1.26 15.66 -6.29
CA ILE A 238 1.68 14.75 -5.22
C ILE A 238 2.20 15.55 -4.02
N VAL A 239 3.07 16.54 -4.24
CA VAL A 239 3.60 17.42 -3.19
C VAL A 239 2.48 18.16 -2.48
N LYS A 240 1.49 18.70 -3.21
CA LYS A 240 0.33 19.40 -2.63
C LYS A 240 -0.46 18.49 -1.69
N HIS A 241 -0.71 17.23 -2.07
CA HIS A 241 -1.37 16.26 -1.19
C HIS A 241 -0.52 15.94 0.04
N GLY A 242 0.78 15.69 -0.13
CA GLY A 242 1.68 15.39 0.98
C GLY A 242 1.74 16.52 2.01
N LEU A 243 1.87 17.77 1.57
CA LEU A 243 1.85 18.93 2.46
C LEU A 243 0.51 19.08 3.20
N TYR A 244 -0.61 18.82 2.50
CA TYR A 244 -1.94 18.86 3.12
C TYR A 244 -2.12 17.76 4.17
N LEU A 245 -1.68 16.52 3.89
CA LEU A 245 -1.73 15.44 4.87
C LEU A 245 -0.89 15.75 6.11
N ILE A 246 0.29 16.36 5.94
CA ILE A 246 1.14 16.84 7.05
C ILE A 246 0.41 17.92 7.87
N ASP A 247 -0.25 18.88 7.22
CA ASP A 247 -1.03 19.94 7.90
C ASP A 247 -2.16 19.36 8.75
N LYS A 248 -2.84 18.30 8.29
CA LYS A 248 -4.00 17.72 8.98
C LYS A 248 -3.68 16.62 9.99
N GLY A 249 -2.69 15.79 9.70
CA GLY A 249 -2.35 14.62 10.52
C GLY A 249 -0.98 14.70 11.21
N GLY A 250 -0.19 15.73 10.91
CA GLY A 250 1.18 15.84 11.40
C GLY A 250 2.21 15.14 10.51
N GLU A 251 3.49 15.37 10.77
CA GLU A 251 4.59 14.87 9.93
C GLU A 251 4.83 13.35 10.03
N ASP A 252 4.23 12.71 11.03
CA ASP A 252 4.37 11.26 11.28
C ASP A 252 3.32 10.42 10.54
N VAL A 253 2.36 11.06 9.80
CA VAL A 253 1.28 10.34 9.13
C VAL A 253 1.57 10.01 7.67
N VAL A 254 2.41 10.76 6.97
CA VAL A 254 2.60 10.62 5.53
C VAL A 254 3.68 9.61 5.19
N ALA A 255 3.41 8.76 4.19
CA ALA A 255 4.32 7.79 3.62
C ALA A 255 4.20 7.76 2.08
N LEU A 256 4.89 6.84 1.42
CA LEU A 256 4.73 6.55 -0.01
C LEU A 256 3.83 5.34 -0.20
N GLY A 257 2.95 5.40 -1.20
CA GLY A 257 2.10 4.32 -1.67
C GLY A 257 1.81 4.57 -3.14
N THR A 258 2.82 4.34 -3.99
CA THR A 258 2.87 4.88 -5.36
C THR A 258 1.76 4.39 -6.25
N ASP A 259 1.24 3.20 -5.97
CA ASP A 259 0.25 2.53 -6.82
C ASP A 259 0.80 2.28 -8.25
N PHE A 260 2.14 2.21 -8.36
CA PHE A 260 2.80 1.93 -9.63
C PHE A 260 2.38 0.56 -10.16
N ASP A 261 2.25 0.51 -11.48
CA ASP A 261 1.81 -0.65 -12.25
C ASP A 261 0.31 -1.01 -12.10
N GLY A 262 -0.42 -0.38 -11.15
CA GLY A 262 -1.89 -0.41 -11.01
C GLY A 262 -2.60 0.81 -11.58
N ILE A 263 -1.86 1.88 -11.86
CA ILE A 263 -2.39 3.15 -12.37
C ILE A 263 -2.03 3.38 -13.85
N PRO A 264 -2.74 4.29 -14.55
CA PRO A 264 -2.36 4.67 -15.91
C PRO A 264 -0.89 5.09 -16.01
N PRO A 265 -0.21 4.74 -17.12
CA PRO A 265 1.24 4.89 -17.24
C PRO A 265 1.74 6.34 -17.32
N ASP A 266 0.85 7.30 -17.62
CA ASP A 266 1.20 8.70 -17.85
C ASP A 266 1.51 9.41 -16.52
N THR A 267 2.74 9.27 -16.06
CA THR A 267 3.24 9.87 -14.82
C THR A 267 4.52 10.66 -15.08
N GLU A 268 4.67 11.81 -14.41
CA GLU A 268 5.88 12.64 -14.49
C GLU A 268 7.12 11.94 -13.89
N ILE A 269 6.90 11.05 -12.93
CA ILE A 269 7.89 10.10 -12.43
C ILE A 269 7.72 8.82 -13.24
N ALA A 270 8.59 8.60 -14.23
CA ALA A 270 8.41 7.53 -15.19
C ALA A 270 8.44 6.13 -14.56
N ASP A 271 9.30 5.93 -13.56
CA ASP A 271 9.43 4.69 -12.80
C ASP A 271 10.09 4.96 -11.43
N MET A 272 10.21 3.91 -10.62
CA MET A 272 10.78 3.96 -9.29
C MET A 272 12.20 4.58 -9.23
N SER A 273 13.01 4.42 -10.27
CA SER A 273 14.38 4.96 -10.28
C SER A 273 14.47 6.50 -10.27
N GLN A 274 13.34 7.19 -10.52
CA GLN A 274 13.25 8.65 -10.56
C GLN A 274 12.67 9.28 -9.29
N MET A 275 12.48 8.53 -8.22
CA MET A 275 11.86 9.01 -6.98
C MET A 275 12.66 10.10 -6.26
N SER A 276 13.94 10.27 -6.58
CA SER A 276 14.74 11.43 -6.11
C SER A 276 14.14 12.78 -6.53
N ARG A 277 13.47 12.84 -7.71
CA ARG A 277 12.78 14.06 -8.18
C ARG A 277 11.66 14.48 -7.23
N LEU A 278 10.92 13.52 -6.68
CA LEU A 278 9.87 13.80 -5.69
C LEU A 278 10.49 14.26 -4.35
N TYR A 279 11.59 13.62 -3.93
CA TYR A 279 12.32 14.03 -2.72
C TYR A 279 12.79 15.50 -2.83
N ASP A 280 13.39 15.86 -3.95
CA ASP A 280 13.86 17.22 -4.20
C ASP A 280 12.69 18.22 -4.25
N ALA A 281 11.56 17.86 -4.88
CA ALA A 281 10.38 18.69 -4.94
C ALA A 281 9.76 18.96 -3.55
N PHE A 282 9.74 18.00 -2.64
CA PHE A 282 9.32 18.22 -1.24
C PHE A 282 10.27 19.16 -0.50
N LYS A 283 11.58 19.04 -0.71
CA LYS A 283 12.58 19.99 -0.15
C LYS A 283 12.37 21.41 -0.69
N GLU A 284 12.17 21.57 -1.99
CA GLU A 284 11.88 22.85 -2.63
C GLU A 284 10.58 23.47 -2.12
N ALA A 285 9.60 22.63 -1.77
CA ALA A 285 8.35 23.04 -1.14
C ALA A 285 8.48 23.39 0.36
N GLY A 286 9.67 23.28 0.94
CA GLY A 286 10.00 23.76 2.28
C GLY A 286 10.10 22.69 3.37
N LEU A 287 9.98 21.39 3.05
CA LEU A 287 10.20 20.33 4.01
C LEU A 287 11.69 20.23 4.39
N SER A 288 11.96 20.07 5.68
CA SER A 288 13.30 19.75 6.17
C SER A 288 13.75 18.36 5.70
N VAL A 289 15.05 18.08 5.76
CA VAL A 289 15.60 16.75 5.48
C VAL A 289 14.93 15.70 6.37
N GLU A 290 14.74 15.99 7.66
CA GLU A 290 14.08 15.08 8.62
C GLU A 290 12.63 14.77 8.21
N GLN A 291 11.85 15.77 7.81
CA GLN A 291 10.48 15.56 7.33
C GLN A 291 10.43 14.76 6.03
N CYS A 292 11.35 15.00 5.10
CA CYS A 292 11.46 14.17 3.89
C CYS A 292 11.82 12.72 4.24
N GLU A 293 12.75 12.48 5.17
CA GLU A 293 13.08 11.13 5.62
C GLU A 293 11.90 10.43 6.31
N LYS A 294 11.10 11.15 7.11
CA LYS A 294 9.87 10.65 7.70
C LYS A 294 8.91 10.16 6.62
N LEU A 295 8.60 11.00 5.64
CA LEU A 295 7.72 10.68 4.52
C LEU A 295 8.26 9.50 3.69
N PHE A 296 9.56 9.52 3.37
CA PHE A 296 10.12 8.54 2.43
C PHE A 296 10.39 7.16 3.05
N TRP A 297 10.55 7.06 4.40
CA TRP A 297 10.80 5.76 5.00
C TRP A 297 10.56 5.65 6.52
N LYS A 298 10.84 6.68 7.34
CA LYS A 298 10.83 6.54 8.81
C LYS A 298 9.44 6.27 9.37
N ASN A 299 8.39 6.88 8.80
CA ASN A 299 7.03 6.66 9.25
C ASN A 299 6.57 5.23 8.98
N ALA A 300 6.88 4.70 7.78
CA ALA A 300 6.60 3.31 7.46
C ALA A 300 7.44 2.34 8.30
N ASP A 301 8.72 2.62 8.51
CA ASP A 301 9.60 1.82 9.39
C ASP A 301 9.09 1.75 10.82
N ARG A 302 8.64 2.89 11.38
CA ARG A 302 8.01 2.95 12.71
C ARG A 302 6.79 2.03 12.79
N LEU A 303 5.91 2.08 11.79
CA LEU A 303 4.72 1.24 11.73
C LEU A 303 5.07 -0.25 11.67
N LEU A 304 6.01 -0.63 10.78
CA LEU A 304 6.47 -2.01 10.66
C LEU A 304 7.05 -2.53 11.99
N LYS A 305 7.78 -1.69 12.72
CA LYS A 305 8.33 -2.04 14.02
C LYS A 305 7.27 -2.24 15.10
N GLU A 306 6.14 -1.56 14.99
CA GLU A 306 5.05 -1.64 15.95
C GLU A 306 4.19 -2.88 15.75
N ILE A 307 4.02 -3.33 14.48
CA ILE A 307 3.05 -4.39 14.16
C ILE A 307 3.74 -5.73 13.90
N LEU A 308 4.90 -5.76 13.20
CA LEU A 308 5.63 -6.98 12.85
C LEU A 308 6.65 -7.38 13.93
#